data_eaba394b579f0a8f78ab00aaf5f3b7cc
#
_entry.id   eaba394b579f0a8f78ab00aaf5f3b7cc
#
_cell.length_a   1.000
_cell.length_b   1.000
_cell.length_c   1.000
_cell.angle_alpha   90.00
_cell.angle_beta   90.00
_cell.angle_gamma   90.00
#
_symmetry.space_group_name_H-M   'P 1'
#
loop_
_entity.id
_entity.type
_entity.pdbx_description
1 polymer ?
#
loop_
_entity_poly.entity_id
_entity_poly.type
_entity_poly.pdbx_seq_one_letter_code
_entity_poly.pdbx_strand_id
1 'polypeptide(L)'
;MKKLFGTNGVRGVFSEDFTLEFVNDLVMSLAAYFKKGKILVGYDGRHSSPIVAKIVSSALNYSGLDCYMAGLVPTPCLEYATKKLGYDGGLMITASHNPAKYNGIKPVAFDGVEISREDERKIEQIFDEKNWIKTNTFGKSFEEKNVISTYIDGIISLVDINSIKAKKFKVCLDLGNGAQSVTAKQLCEKLGCDVYTINENIDGDFPGRGSEPTPQNLGELSSLVTDTNSNFGIAFDGDGDRSIFCDETGRILTGDSSALLLCDYLLQQYPKSQVVTC
;
A
#
# COMPACT_ATOMS: atom_id res chain seq x y z
N MET A 1 -14.52 9.54 23.71
CA MET A 1 -14.08 8.50 22.74
C MET A 1 -12.58 8.62 22.54
N LYS A 2 -11.84 7.54 22.69
CA LYS A 2 -10.42 7.51 22.32
C LYS A 2 -10.37 7.45 20.78
N LYS A 3 -9.69 8.39 20.14
CA LYS A 3 -9.54 8.42 18.69
C LYS A 3 -8.72 7.19 18.26
N LEU A 4 -9.29 6.29 17.48
CA LEU A 4 -8.62 5.08 16.97
C LEU A 4 -7.84 5.39 15.70
N PHE A 5 -8.49 6.10 14.75
CA PHE A 5 -7.90 6.41 13.46
C PHE A 5 -6.89 7.55 13.55
N GLY A 6 -5.70 7.30 13.01
CA GLY A 6 -4.65 8.30 12.80
C GLY A 6 -4.88 9.15 11.54
N THR A 7 -3.79 9.49 10.86
CA THR A 7 -3.86 10.16 9.55
C THR A 7 -4.44 9.22 8.49
N ASN A 8 -4.07 7.94 8.55
CA ASN A 8 -4.48 6.91 7.63
C ASN A 8 -4.49 5.54 8.33
N GLY A 9 -5.69 5.02 8.59
CA GLY A 9 -5.90 3.75 9.27
C GLY A 9 -5.61 3.77 10.77
N VAL A 10 -5.69 2.60 11.39
CA VAL A 10 -5.42 2.35 12.81
C VAL A 10 -4.08 1.65 12.93
N ARG A 11 -3.16 2.19 13.73
CA ARG A 11 -1.80 1.66 13.89
C ARG A 11 -1.41 1.61 15.36
N GLY A 12 -0.52 0.67 15.70
CA GLY A 12 0.06 0.56 17.04
C GLY A 12 1.30 -0.33 17.05
N VAL A 13 1.96 -0.40 18.19
CA VAL A 13 3.08 -1.34 18.40
C VAL A 13 2.51 -2.74 18.60
N PHE A 14 2.92 -3.67 17.74
CA PHE A 14 2.41 -5.05 17.77
C PHE A 14 2.79 -5.72 19.11
N SER A 15 1.84 -6.42 19.70
CA SER A 15 1.89 -7.04 21.05
C SER A 15 1.89 -6.07 22.24
N GLU A 16 1.85 -4.75 22.02
CA GLU A 16 1.70 -3.76 23.10
C GLU A 16 0.29 -3.15 23.07
N ASP A 17 0.04 -2.22 22.18
CA ASP A 17 -1.27 -1.56 21.99
C ASP A 17 -2.03 -2.07 20.74
N PHE A 18 -1.34 -2.73 19.80
CA PHE A 18 -1.94 -3.43 18.66
C PHE A 18 -1.94 -4.94 18.93
N THR A 19 -2.73 -5.36 19.92
CA THR A 19 -2.84 -6.75 20.37
C THR A 19 -3.78 -7.57 19.50
N LEU A 20 -3.74 -8.90 19.62
CA LEU A 20 -4.66 -9.79 18.89
C LEU A 20 -6.13 -9.52 19.24
N GLU A 21 -6.43 -9.22 20.52
CA GLU A 21 -7.77 -8.87 20.98
C GLU A 21 -8.22 -7.54 20.37
N PHE A 22 -7.36 -6.50 20.40
CA PHE A 22 -7.64 -5.21 19.78
C PHE A 22 -7.91 -5.35 18.27
N VAL A 23 -7.09 -6.11 17.56
CA VAL A 23 -7.28 -6.40 16.12
C VAL A 23 -8.61 -7.07 15.86
N ASN A 24 -8.97 -8.09 16.68
CA ASN A 24 -10.26 -8.75 16.55
C ASN A 24 -11.43 -7.77 16.71
N ASP A 25 -11.42 -6.97 17.78
CA ASP A 25 -12.49 -6.00 18.06
C ASP A 25 -12.59 -4.94 16.96
N LEU A 26 -11.45 -4.48 16.44
CA LEU A 26 -11.41 -3.54 15.31
C LEU A 26 -12.03 -4.17 14.05
N VAL A 27 -11.65 -5.41 13.72
CA VAL A 27 -12.19 -6.07 12.51
C VAL A 27 -13.66 -6.42 12.64
N MET A 28 -14.13 -6.81 13.84
CA MET A 28 -15.56 -6.99 14.11
C MET A 28 -16.34 -5.69 13.87
N SER A 29 -15.75 -4.55 14.20
CA SER A 29 -16.35 -3.23 13.99
C SER A 29 -16.32 -2.82 12.52
N LEU A 30 -15.23 -3.10 11.81
CA LEU A 30 -15.13 -2.92 10.35
C LEU A 30 -16.13 -3.81 9.61
N ALA A 31 -16.30 -5.08 10.04
CA ALA A 31 -17.30 -5.97 9.48
C ALA A 31 -18.72 -5.42 9.68
N ALA A 32 -19.02 -4.88 10.86
CA ALA A 32 -20.32 -4.25 11.13
C ALA A 32 -20.55 -2.98 10.30
N TYR A 33 -19.49 -2.24 9.98
CA TYR A 33 -19.56 -1.10 9.05
C TYR A 33 -19.86 -1.56 7.61
N PHE A 34 -19.13 -2.55 7.08
CA PHE A 34 -19.38 -3.10 5.74
C PHE A 34 -20.72 -3.84 5.64
N LYS A 35 -21.22 -4.40 6.74
CA LYS A 35 -22.47 -5.13 6.90
C LYS A 35 -22.53 -6.48 6.21
N LYS A 36 -22.12 -6.59 4.97
CA LYS A 36 -22.10 -7.81 4.13
C LYS A 36 -21.18 -7.62 2.95
N GLY A 37 -20.82 -8.71 2.29
CA GLY A 37 -20.13 -8.66 1.01
C GLY A 37 -18.78 -9.36 1.01
N LYS A 38 -17.99 -9.04 0.00
CA LYS A 38 -16.67 -9.61 -0.28
C LYS A 38 -15.60 -8.59 0.06
N ILE A 39 -14.74 -8.92 1.00
CA ILE A 39 -13.67 -8.02 1.45
C ILE A 39 -12.32 -8.54 0.95
N LEU A 40 -11.61 -7.70 0.21
CA LEU A 40 -10.24 -7.98 -0.23
C LEU A 40 -9.27 -7.67 0.92
N VAL A 41 -8.40 -8.62 1.26
CA VAL A 41 -7.43 -8.47 2.36
C VAL A 41 -6.02 -8.70 1.83
N GLY A 42 -5.16 -7.70 1.99
CA GLY A 42 -3.74 -7.78 1.67
C GLY A 42 -2.86 -7.32 2.82
N TYR A 43 -1.57 -7.57 2.72
CA TYR A 43 -0.64 -7.20 3.78
C TYR A 43 0.75 -6.85 3.23
N ASP A 44 1.51 -6.06 4.00
CA ASP A 44 2.90 -5.69 3.71
C ASP A 44 3.90 -6.75 4.18
N GLY A 45 5.20 -6.48 4.01
CA GLY A 45 6.30 -7.39 4.33
C GLY A 45 6.60 -7.60 5.81
N ARG A 46 5.90 -6.95 6.75
CA ARG A 46 6.18 -7.07 8.20
C ARG A 46 5.96 -8.47 8.72
N HIS A 47 6.81 -8.94 9.64
CA HIS A 47 6.70 -10.28 10.23
C HIS A 47 5.35 -10.53 10.92
N SER A 48 4.75 -9.50 11.50
CA SER A 48 3.44 -9.60 12.16
C SER A 48 2.25 -9.62 11.18
N SER A 49 2.41 -9.13 9.95
CA SER A 49 1.31 -8.96 9.00
C SER A 49 0.59 -10.28 8.64
N PRO A 50 1.27 -11.42 8.41
CA PRO A 50 0.58 -12.69 8.20
C PRO A 50 -0.20 -13.19 9.42
N ILE A 51 0.22 -12.83 10.65
CA ILE A 51 -0.48 -13.19 11.89
C ILE A 51 -1.79 -12.38 11.96
N VAL A 52 -1.69 -11.08 11.77
CA VAL A 52 -2.84 -10.16 11.74
C VAL A 52 -3.85 -10.57 10.65
N ALA A 53 -3.36 -10.96 9.46
CA ALA A 53 -4.21 -11.39 8.35
C ALA A 53 -5.09 -12.60 8.69
N LYS A 54 -4.60 -13.54 9.50
CA LYS A 54 -5.39 -14.69 9.96
C LYS A 54 -6.53 -14.26 10.89
N ILE A 55 -6.28 -13.31 11.78
CA ILE A 55 -7.32 -12.77 12.68
C ILE A 55 -8.35 -12.01 11.85
N VAL A 56 -7.91 -11.14 10.94
CA VAL A 56 -8.77 -10.40 10.02
C VAL A 56 -9.70 -11.33 9.26
N SER A 57 -9.15 -12.38 8.65
CA SER A 57 -9.94 -13.37 7.91
C SER A 57 -10.95 -14.07 8.80
N SER A 58 -10.55 -14.51 10.00
CA SER A 58 -11.44 -15.20 10.93
C SER A 58 -12.55 -14.32 11.44
N ALA A 59 -12.28 -13.06 11.80
CA ALA A 59 -13.28 -12.11 12.30
C ALA A 59 -14.29 -11.70 11.21
N LEU A 60 -13.83 -11.49 9.96
CA LEU A 60 -14.72 -11.25 8.82
C LEU A 60 -15.67 -12.43 8.60
N ASN A 61 -15.11 -13.65 8.55
CA ASN A 61 -15.92 -14.86 8.35
C ASN A 61 -16.93 -15.10 9.49
N TYR A 62 -16.49 -14.88 10.73
CA TYR A 62 -17.38 -14.95 11.90
C TYR A 62 -18.56 -13.96 11.80
N SER A 63 -18.30 -12.79 11.22
CA SER A 63 -19.31 -11.75 10.99
C SER A 63 -20.17 -11.96 9.73
N GLY A 64 -19.99 -13.06 9.00
CA GLY A 64 -20.77 -13.40 7.80
C GLY A 64 -20.27 -12.77 6.49
N LEU A 65 -19.06 -12.17 6.48
CA LEU A 65 -18.45 -11.61 5.27
C LEU A 65 -17.46 -12.59 4.66
N ASP A 66 -17.44 -12.66 3.33
CA ASP A 66 -16.43 -13.43 2.61
C ASP A 66 -15.10 -12.67 2.55
N CYS A 67 -14.01 -13.35 2.86
CA CYS A 67 -12.66 -12.82 2.86
C CYS A 67 -11.88 -13.32 1.64
N TYR A 68 -11.37 -12.42 0.84
CA TYR A 68 -10.52 -12.71 -0.31
C TYR A 68 -9.08 -12.28 -0.01
N MET A 69 -8.18 -13.26 0.13
CA MET A 69 -6.80 -13.04 0.54
C MET A 69 -5.91 -12.77 -0.69
N ALA A 70 -5.49 -11.52 -0.85
CA ALA A 70 -4.52 -11.10 -1.85
C ALA A 70 -3.07 -11.53 -1.53
N GLY A 71 -2.82 -11.86 -0.27
CA GLY A 71 -1.46 -12.12 0.19
C GLY A 71 -0.64 -10.85 0.37
N LEU A 72 0.67 -10.96 0.13
CA LEU A 72 1.60 -9.83 0.20
C LEU A 72 1.47 -8.99 -1.08
N VAL A 73 1.02 -7.74 -0.89
CA VAL A 73 0.82 -6.76 -1.98
C VAL A 73 1.12 -5.34 -1.47
N PRO A 74 1.54 -4.40 -2.34
CA PRO A 74 1.57 -2.98 -2.00
C PRO A 74 0.18 -2.40 -1.74
N THR A 75 0.09 -1.37 -0.90
CA THR A 75 -1.16 -0.65 -0.63
C THR A 75 -1.88 -0.20 -1.91
N PRO A 76 -1.23 0.51 -2.87
CA PRO A 76 -1.92 0.95 -4.10
C PRO A 76 -2.41 -0.22 -4.97
N CYS A 77 -1.76 -1.38 -4.87
CA CYS A 77 -2.18 -2.58 -5.57
C CYS A 77 -3.50 -3.12 -5.03
N LEU A 78 -3.66 -3.18 -3.70
CA LEU A 78 -4.90 -3.58 -3.05
C LEU A 78 -6.03 -2.58 -3.33
N GLU A 79 -5.77 -1.28 -3.22
CA GLU A 79 -6.73 -0.21 -3.48
C GLU A 79 -7.28 -0.28 -4.91
N TYR A 80 -6.40 -0.36 -5.90
CA TYR A 80 -6.78 -0.50 -7.29
C TYR A 80 -7.60 -1.77 -7.55
N ALA A 81 -7.15 -2.91 -7.01
CA ALA A 81 -7.83 -4.19 -7.20
C ALA A 81 -9.18 -4.23 -6.50
N THR A 82 -9.34 -3.61 -5.32
CA THR A 82 -10.64 -3.50 -4.62
C THR A 82 -11.71 -2.96 -5.57
N LYS A 83 -11.43 -1.83 -6.22
CA LYS A 83 -12.35 -1.23 -7.20
C LYS A 83 -12.47 -2.07 -8.47
N LYS A 84 -11.33 -2.45 -9.05
CA LYS A 84 -11.29 -3.05 -10.40
C LYS A 84 -11.90 -4.43 -10.46
N LEU A 85 -11.78 -5.23 -9.38
CA LEU A 85 -12.33 -6.58 -9.28
C LEU A 85 -13.72 -6.61 -8.63
N GLY A 86 -14.25 -5.46 -8.20
CA GLY A 86 -15.61 -5.32 -7.70
C GLY A 86 -15.81 -5.90 -6.30
N TYR A 87 -14.86 -5.65 -5.38
CA TYR A 87 -15.01 -5.94 -3.96
C TYR A 87 -15.84 -4.86 -3.26
N ASP A 88 -16.55 -5.24 -2.20
CA ASP A 88 -17.39 -4.32 -1.41
C ASP A 88 -16.52 -3.44 -0.47
N GLY A 89 -15.26 -3.81 -0.29
CA GLY A 89 -14.24 -3.06 0.45
C GLY A 89 -12.93 -3.80 0.49
N GLY A 90 -11.92 -3.16 1.06
CA GLY A 90 -10.59 -3.72 1.26
C GLY A 90 -10.05 -3.47 2.65
N LEU A 91 -9.18 -4.34 3.14
CA LEU A 91 -8.40 -4.15 4.36
C LEU A 91 -6.92 -4.36 4.05
N MET A 92 -6.13 -3.30 4.14
CA MET A 92 -4.68 -3.38 4.02
C MET A 92 -4.03 -3.46 5.40
N ILE A 93 -3.29 -4.54 5.64
CA ILE A 93 -2.57 -4.76 6.89
C ILE A 93 -1.15 -4.21 6.73
N THR A 94 -0.91 -3.06 7.35
CA THR A 94 0.35 -2.32 7.24
C THR A 94 0.44 -1.21 8.28
N ALA A 95 1.65 -0.80 8.60
CA ALA A 95 1.91 0.46 9.28
C ALA A 95 2.73 1.43 8.40
N SER A 96 2.73 1.22 7.06
CA SER A 96 3.41 2.05 6.05
C SER A 96 4.89 2.28 6.43
N HIS A 97 5.30 3.51 6.61
CA HIS A 97 6.66 3.94 6.93
C HIS A 97 7.07 3.80 8.42
N ASN A 98 6.15 3.40 9.31
CA ASN A 98 6.49 3.21 10.72
C ASN A 98 7.55 2.11 10.90
N PRO A 99 8.37 2.16 11.97
CA PRO A 99 9.35 1.12 12.27
C PRO A 99 8.77 -0.30 12.31
N ALA A 100 9.63 -1.32 12.17
CA ALA A 100 9.27 -2.74 12.05
C ALA A 100 8.30 -3.26 13.13
N LYS A 101 8.43 -2.76 14.37
CA LYS A 101 7.59 -3.16 15.51
C LYS A 101 6.13 -2.70 15.42
N TYR A 102 5.79 -1.77 14.52
CA TYR A 102 4.41 -1.30 14.32
C TYR A 102 3.68 -2.20 13.34
N ASN A 103 2.35 -2.30 13.50
CA ASN A 103 1.45 -2.78 12.48
C ASN A 103 0.15 -1.99 12.51
N GLY A 104 -0.76 -2.25 11.58
CA GLY A 104 -2.01 -1.52 11.48
C GLY A 104 -2.97 -2.12 10.46
N ILE A 105 -4.13 -1.49 10.35
CA ILE A 105 -5.14 -1.81 9.34
C ILE A 105 -5.62 -0.50 8.71
N LYS A 106 -5.52 -0.42 7.38
CA LYS A 106 -6.11 0.64 6.56
C LYS A 106 -7.36 0.09 5.86
N PRO A 107 -8.57 0.51 6.22
CA PRO A 107 -9.77 0.15 5.49
C PRO A 107 -9.91 0.98 4.21
N VAL A 108 -10.33 0.29 3.15
CA VAL A 108 -10.51 0.82 1.79
C VAL A 108 -11.98 0.65 1.39
N ALA A 109 -12.58 1.69 0.84
CA ALA A 109 -13.95 1.65 0.36
C ALA A 109 -14.04 0.90 -0.99
N PHE A 110 -15.27 0.56 -1.41
CA PHE A 110 -15.53 -0.17 -2.66
C PHE A 110 -15.00 0.50 -3.93
N ASP A 111 -14.80 1.81 -3.88
CA ASP A 111 -14.26 2.61 -4.99
C ASP A 111 -12.72 2.65 -5.03
N GLY A 112 -12.06 1.92 -4.12
CA GLY A 112 -10.60 1.84 -4.03
C GLY A 112 -9.97 3.04 -3.30
N VAL A 113 -10.75 3.88 -2.67
CA VAL A 113 -10.27 5.03 -1.89
C VAL A 113 -10.32 4.69 -0.40
N GLU A 114 -9.44 5.30 0.38
CA GLU A 114 -9.52 5.21 1.84
C GLU A 114 -10.89 5.68 2.34
N ILE A 115 -11.38 5.06 3.42
CA ILE A 115 -12.68 5.46 3.99
C ILE A 115 -12.66 6.91 4.48
N SER A 116 -13.81 7.57 4.42
CA SER A 116 -13.94 8.97 4.80
C SER A 116 -13.81 9.17 6.31
N ARG A 117 -13.47 10.40 6.74
CA ARG A 117 -13.47 10.77 8.17
C ARG A 117 -14.83 10.60 8.85
N GLU A 118 -15.91 10.66 8.09
CA GLU A 118 -17.24 10.38 8.62
C GLU A 118 -17.41 8.89 8.90
N ASP A 119 -16.92 8.04 8.02
CA ASP A 119 -16.98 6.59 8.17
C ASP A 119 -16.04 6.08 9.27
N GLU A 120 -14.84 6.68 9.41
CA GLU A 120 -13.97 6.42 10.57
C GLU A 120 -14.72 6.63 11.89
N ARG A 121 -15.44 7.75 12.04
CA ARG A 121 -16.22 8.04 13.26
C ARG A 121 -17.35 7.02 13.50
N LYS A 122 -18.00 6.53 12.44
CA LYS A 122 -19.01 5.47 12.56
C LYS A 122 -18.38 4.17 13.07
N ILE A 123 -17.20 3.81 12.55
CA ILE A 123 -16.47 2.61 12.98
C ILE A 123 -16.00 2.77 14.44
N GLU A 124 -15.48 3.95 14.84
CA GLU A 124 -15.10 4.24 16.23
C GLU A 124 -16.30 4.09 17.19
N GLN A 125 -17.46 4.57 16.78
CA GLN A 125 -18.69 4.38 17.58
C GLN A 125 -19.06 2.90 17.72
N ILE A 126 -19.03 2.14 16.61
CA ILE A 126 -19.32 0.69 16.65
C ILE A 126 -18.32 -0.04 17.55
N PHE A 127 -17.04 0.37 17.52
CA PHE A 127 -15.97 -0.20 18.34
C PHE A 127 -16.20 0.05 19.84
N ASP A 128 -16.51 1.29 20.23
CA ASP A 128 -16.77 1.66 21.62
C ASP A 128 -18.03 0.97 22.18
N GLU A 129 -19.10 0.86 21.36
CA GLU A 129 -20.36 0.23 21.74
C GLU A 129 -20.33 -1.30 21.63
N LYS A 130 -19.30 -1.88 20.99
CA LYS A 130 -19.20 -3.31 20.64
C LYS A 130 -20.46 -3.82 19.90
N ASN A 131 -21.01 -2.95 19.05
CA ASN A 131 -22.23 -3.24 18.30
C ASN A 131 -21.93 -4.07 17.03
N TRP A 132 -21.48 -5.30 17.24
CA TRP A 132 -21.04 -6.21 16.19
C TRP A 132 -22.18 -7.03 15.59
N ILE A 133 -21.95 -7.54 14.37
CA ILE A 133 -22.90 -8.41 13.68
C ILE A 133 -23.07 -9.72 14.48
N LYS A 134 -24.33 -10.07 14.75
CA LYS A 134 -24.71 -11.38 15.27
C LYS A 134 -25.37 -12.18 14.15
N THR A 135 -24.74 -13.24 13.71
CA THR A 135 -25.23 -14.07 12.61
C THR A 135 -24.99 -15.55 12.88
N ASN A 136 -25.83 -16.40 12.29
CA ASN A 136 -25.65 -17.85 12.26
C ASN A 136 -25.12 -18.32 10.88
N THR A 137 -24.89 -17.39 9.96
CA THR A 137 -24.33 -17.66 8.63
C THR A 137 -22.92 -17.09 8.58
N PHE A 138 -21.94 -17.95 8.42
CA PHE A 138 -20.54 -17.59 8.40
C PHE A 138 -20.05 -17.38 6.97
N GLY A 139 -19.15 -16.40 6.79
CA GLY A 139 -18.44 -16.20 5.54
C GLY A 139 -17.36 -17.25 5.30
N LYS A 140 -16.73 -17.18 4.13
CA LYS A 140 -15.67 -18.09 3.71
C LYS A 140 -14.42 -17.31 3.32
N SER A 141 -13.27 -17.99 3.37
CA SER A 141 -12.00 -17.43 2.89
C SER A 141 -11.64 -18.02 1.54
N PHE A 142 -11.19 -17.16 0.63
CA PHE A 142 -10.74 -17.49 -0.71
C PHE A 142 -9.36 -16.87 -0.95
N GLU A 143 -8.59 -17.44 -1.84
CA GLU A 143 -7.36 -16.86 -2.35
C GLU A 143 -7.66 -16.01 -3.58
N GLU A 144 -7.13 -14.76 -3.66
CA GLU A 144 -7.24 -13.91 -4.84
C GLU A 144 -5.86 -13.70 -5.45
N LYS A 145 -5.61 -14.32 -6.60
CA LYS A 145 -4.29 -14.35 -7.26
C LYS A 145 -4.10 -13.26 -8.32
N ASN A 146 -5.18 -12.58 -8.69
CA ASN A 146 -5.14 -11.65 -9.83
C ASN A 146 -4.81 -10.20 -9.43
N VAL A 147 -4.63 -9.92 -8.14
CA VAL A 147 -4.46 -8.56 -7.63
C VAL A 147 -3.26 -7.85 -8.27
N ILE A 148 -2.10 -8.50 -8.27
CA ILE A 148 -0.85 -7.93 -8.82
C ILE A 148 -0.96 -7.76 -10.34
N SER A 149 -1.42 -8.77 -11.08
CA SER A 149 -1.57 -8.66 -12.53
C SER A 149 -2.57 -7.59 -12.93
N THR A 150 -3.72 -7.52 -12.24
CA THR A 150 -4.73 -6.48 -12.46
C THR A 150 -4.18 -5.08 -12.27
N TYR A 151 -3.36 -4.87 -11.22
CA TYR A 151 -2.72 -3.59 -10.95
C TYR A 151 -1.70 -3.21 -12.02
N ILE A 152 -0.77 -4.12 -12.36
CA ILE A 152 0.27 -3.87 -13.36
C ILE A 152 -0.35 -3.60 -14.73
N ASP A 153 -1.31 -4.40 -15.16
CA ASP A 153 -1.99 -4.22 -16.45
C ASP A 153 -2.80 -2.91 -16.46
N GLY A 154 -3.37 -2.54 -15.29
CA GLY A 154 -4.02 -1.25 -15.12
C GLY A 154 -3.08 -0.07 -15.34
N ILE A 155 -1.89 -0.06 -14.73
CA ILE A 155 -0.89 0.99 -14.92
C ILE A 155 -0.43 1.04 -16.39
N ILE A 156 -0.12 -0.11 -17.00
CA ILE A 156 0.31 -0.18 -18.39
C ILE A 156 -0.73 0.41 -19.32
N SER A 157 -2.02 0.25 -19.02
CA SER A 157 -3.10 0.81 -19.84
C SER A 157 -3.21 2.34 -19.81
N LEU A 158 -2.55 3.00 -18.85
CA LEU A 158 -2.57 4.47 -18.69
C LEU A 158 -1.42 5.19 -19.39
N VAL A 159 -0.45 4.44 -19.96
CA VAL A 159 0.77 5.01 -20.53
C VAL A 159 0.98 4.55 -21.98
N ASP A 160 1.71 5.35 -22.76
CA ASP A 160 2.19 4.92 -24.08
C ASP A 160 3.41 4.00 -23.92
N ILE A 161 3.15 2.71 -23.78
CA ILE A 161 4.17 1.69 -23.63
C ILE A 161 5.19 1.66 -24.77
N ASN A 162 4.78 1.98 -26.01
CA ASN A 162 5.68 1.97 -27.16
C ASN A 162 6.69 3.11 -27.09
N SER A 163 6.24 4.30 -26.72
CA SER A 163 7.12 5.45 -26.49
C SER A 163 8.11 5.20 -25.34
N ILE A 164 7.67 4.55 -24.25
CA ILE A 164 8.56 4.20 -23.14
C ILE A 164 9.60 3.17 -23.58
N LYS A 165 9.18 2.07 -24.21
CA LYS A 165 10.09 1.01 -24.72
C LYS A 165 11.13 1.54 -25.70
N ALA A 166 10.76 2.49 -26.54
CA ALA A 166 11.68 3.09 -27.52
C ALA A 166 12.82 3.87 -26.84
N LYS A 167 12.64 4.37 -25.62
CA LYS A 167 13.65 5.11 -24.86
C LYS A 167 14.68 4.22 -24.18
N LYS A 168 14.35 2.93 -23.93
CA LYS A 168 15.25 1.98 -23.24
C LYS A 168 15.80 2.53 -21.94
N PHE A 169 14.94 3.07 -21.09
CA PHE A 169 15.37 3.64 -19.81
C PHE A 169 16.09 2.61 -18.95
N LYS A 170 17.18 3.04 -18.33
CA LYS A 170 17.82 2.35 -17.21
C LYS A 170 17.27 2.92 -15.91
N VAL A 171 16.75 2.08 -15.04
CA VAL A 171 16.07 2.49 -13.81
C VAL A 171 16.64 1.75 -12.62
N CYS A 172 16.99 2.48 -11.57
CA CYS A 172 17.37 1.91 -10.29
C CYS A 172 16.17 1.91 -9.33
N LEU A 173 15.90 0.78 -8.69
CA LEU A 173 14.81 0.64 -7.71
C LEU A 173 15.40 0.27 -6.35
N ASP A 174 15.15 1.10 -5.36
CA ASP A 174 15.33 0.75 -3.95
C ASP A 174 13.99 0.30 -3.38
N LEU A 175 13.83 -1.01 -3.25
CA LEU A 175 12.59 -1.65 -2.83
C LEU A 175 12.41 -1.67 -1.31
N GLY A 176 13.40 -1.17 -0.55
CA GLY A 176 13.32 -0.95 0.90
C GLY A 176 12.97 -2.20 1.71
N ASN A 177 13.26 -3.40 1.20
CA ASN A 177 12.81 -4.68 1.76
C ASN A 177 11.27 -4.78 1.93
N GLY A 178 10.51 -3.94 1.22
CA GLY A 178 9.08 -3.72 1.39
C GLY A 178 8.21 -4.37 0.31
N ALA A 179 6.93 -4.02 0.32
CA ALA A 179 5.92 -4.66 -0.52
C ALA A 179 6.09 -4.41 -2.03
N GLN A 180 6.76 -3.31 -2.46
CA GLN A 180 7.00 -3.06 -3.88
C GLN A 180 7.93 -4.08 -4.54
N SER A 181 8.61 -4.93 -3.77
CA SER A 181 9.42 -6.05 -4.29
C SER A 181 8.61 -7.02 -5.15
N VAL A 182 7.29 -7.11 -4.95
CA VAL A 182 6.44 -8.00 -5.77
C VAL A 182 5.84 -7.32 -7.01
N THR A 183 6.04 -6.02 -7.22
CA THR A 183 5.38 -5.28 -8.33
C THR A 183 6.33 -4.40 -9.14
N ALA A 184 7.16 -3.56 -8.51
CA ALA A 184 7.86 -2.47 -9.18
C ALA A 184 8.84 -2.95 -10.27
N LYS A 185 9.65 -3.97 -9.98
CA LYS A 185 10.60 -4.54 -10.94
C LYS A 185 9.88 -5.07 -12.18
N GLN A 186 8.92 -5.94 -11.99
CA GLN A 186 8.18 -6.54 -13.11
C GLN A 186 7.38 -5.51 -13.92
N LEU A 187 6.89 -4.43 -13.29
CA LEU A 187 6.25 -3.32 -13.99
C LEU A 187 7.25 -2.61 -14.90
N CYS A 188 8.40 -2.21 -14.37
CA CYS A 188 9.44 -1.53 -15.14
C CYS A 188 9.98 -2.41 -16.29
N GLU A 189 10.19 -3.71 -16.05
CA GLU A 189 10.59 -4.67 -17.08
C GLU A 189 9.54 -4.81 -18.19
N LYS A 190 8.24 -4.89 -17.85
CA LYS A 190 7.14 -4.89 -18.83
C LYS A 190 7.10 -3.60 -19.64
N LEU A 191 7.46 -2.47 -19.04
CA LEU A 191 7.60 -1.18 -19.72
C LEU A 191 8.87 -1.10 -20.59
N GLY A 192 9.72 -2.13 -20.60
CA GLY A 192 10.93 -2.21 -21.42
C GLY A 192 12.13 -1.49 -20.85
N CYS A 193 12.14 -1.24 -19.55
CA CYS A 193 13.28 -0.67 -18.84
C CYS A 193 14.33 -1.74 -18.54
N ASP A 194 15.59 -1.31 -18.49
CA ASP A 194 16.71 -2.07 -17.90
C ASP A 194 16.76 -1.72 -16.41
N VAL A 195 16.59 -2.73 -15.53
CA VAL A 195 16.28 -2.50 -14.10
C VAL A 195 17.39 -3.01 -13.22
N TYR A 196 17.89 -2.15 -12.35
CA TYR A 196 18.83 -2.46 -11.27
C TYR A 196 18.10 -2.31 -9.92
N THR A 197 18.30 -3.26 -9.01
CA THR A 197 17.57 -3.27 -7.73
C THR A 197 18.51 -3.34 -6.54
N ILE A 198 18.14 -2.64 -5.45
CA ILE A 198 18.70 -2.83 -4.11
C ILE A 198 17.55 -3.08 -3.12
N ASN A 199 17.87 -3.70 -1.99
CA ASN A 199 16.90 -4.02 -0.93
C ASN A 199 15.68 -4.81 -1.45
N GLU A 200 15.90 -5.73 -2.42
CA GLU A 200 14.85 -6.47 -3.13
C GLU A 200 14.22 -7.58 -2.27
N ASN A 201 14.98 -8.18 -1.35
CA ASN A 201 14.47 -9.24 -0.50
C ASN A 201 13.48 -8.68 0.53
N ILE A 202 12.27 -9.21 0.57
CA ILE A 202 11.27 -8.81 1.55
C ILE A 202 11.73 -9.21 2.94
N ASP A 203 11.79 -8.25 3.84
CA ASP A 203 12.18 -8.45 5.23
C ASP A 203 11.46 -7.46 6.14
N GLY A 204 10.69 -7.99 7.10
CA GLY A 204 9.87 -7.18 8.00
C GLY A 204 10.66 -6.29 8.96
N ASP A 205 11.97 -6.49 9.09
CA ASP A 205 12.87 -5.65 9.88
C ASP A 205 13.43 -4.46 9.07
N PHE A 206 13.24 -4.45 7.75
CA PHE A 206 13.72 -3.40 6.83
C PHE A 206 15.22 -3.08 7.00
N PRO A 207 16.12 -4.08 6.93
CA PRO A 207 17.53 -3.92 7.32
C PRO A 207 18.33 -3.00 6.40
N GLY A 208 17.92 -2.82 5.14
CA GLY A 208 18.65 -2.01 4.17
C GLY A 208 18.73 -0.53 4.55
N ARG A 209 17.60 0.09 4.89
CA ARG A 209 17.55 1.53 5.22
C ARG A 209 16.37 1.94 6.11
N GLY A 210 15.64 0.98 6.64
CA GLY A 210 14.37 1.24 7.30
C GLY A 210 13.20 1.36 6.32
N SER A 211 11.99 1.45 6.84
CA SER A 211 10.74 1.44 6.07
C SER A 211 10.41 2.76 5.39
N GLU A 212 10.99 3.89 5.83
CA GLU A 212 10.74 5.23 5.26
C GLU A 212 11.93 5.68 4.40
N PRO A 213 11.71 5.98 3.09
CA PRO A 213 12.75 6.58 2.26
C PRO A 213 12.91 8.06 2.61
N THR A 214 14.10 8.44 3.06
CA THR A 214 14.45 9.83 3.35
C THR A 214 15.74 10.22 2.60
N PRO A 215 15.97 11.49 2.27
CA PRO A 215 17.21 11.88 1.60
C PRO A 215 18.48 11.42 2.34
N GLN A 216 18.40 11.24 3.66
CA GLN A 216 19.52 10.85 4.51
C GLN A 216 19.89 9.37 4.38
N ASN A 217 18.94 8.50 4.02
CA ASN A 217 19.15 7.04 3.94
C ASN A 217 19.14 6.48 2.51
N LEU A 218 19.12 7.34 1.48
CA LEU A 218 19.10 6.94 0.07
C LEU A 218 20.48 7.06 -0.63
N GLY A 219 21.57 7.08 0.14
CA GLY A 219 22.92 7.16 -0.43
C GLY A 219 23.28 5.99 -1.35
N GLU A 220 22.83 4.77 -1.03
CA GLU A 220 23.04 3.60 -1.89
C GLU A 220 22.29 3.71 -3.22
N LEU A 221 21.06 4.22 -3.23
CA LEU A 221 20.31 4.47 -4.46
C LEU A 221 21.01 5.52 -5.32
N SER A 222 21.49 6.62 -4.71
CA SER A 222 22.24 7.67 -5.38
C SER A 222 23.49 7.11 -6.07
N SER A 223 24.29 6.30 -5.34
CA SER A 223 25.49 5.65 -5.89
C SER A 223 25.13 4.66 -7.01
N LEU A 224 24.09 3.83 -6.83
CA LEU A 224 23.66 2.87 -7.84
C LEU A 224 23.28 3.55 -9.17
N VAL A 225 22.57 4.69 -9.09
CA VAL A 225 22.17 5.46 -10.29
C VAL A 225 23.39 5.95 -11.05
N THR A 226 24.37 6.52 -10.34
CA THR A 226 25.58 7.05 -10.97
C THR A 226 26.50 5.95 -11.49
N ASP A 227 26.71 4.88 -10.74
CA ASP A 227 27.60 3.77 -11.10
C ASP A 227 27.11 2.98 -12.31
N THR A 228 25.76 2.85 -12.45
CA THR A 228 25.16 2.16 -13.60
C THR A 228 24.88 3.09 -14.78
N ASN A 229 25.13 4.39 -14.64
CA ASN A 229 24.68 5.42 -15.59
C ASN A 229 23.20 5.28 -15.92
N SER A 230 22.38 5.15 -14.88
CA SER A 230 20.93 5.04 -15.00
C SER A 230 20.27 6.40 -15.22
N ASN A 231 19.10 6.42 -15.87
CA ASN A 231 18.38 7.65 -16.18
C ASN A 231 17.74 8.25 -14.92
N PHE A 232 17.31 7.40 -13.99
CA PHE A 232 16.77 7.82 -12.69
C PHE A 232 16.69 6.64 -11.72
N GLY A 233 16.42 6.95 -10.46
CA GLY A 233 16.15 6.00 -9.41
C GLY A 233 14.83 6.26 -8.72
N ILE A 234 14.24 5.22 -8.12
CA ILE A 234 13.01 5.30 -7.32
C ILE A 234 13.19 4.50 -6.04
N ALA A 235 12.89 5.10 -4.89
CA ALA A 235 12.80 4.42 -3.60
C ALA A 235 11.36 4.39 -3.11
N PHE A 236 10.94 3.30 -2.47
CA PHE A 236 9.59 3.12 -1.96
C PHE A 236 9.58 2.94 -0.44
N ASP A 237 8.50 3.32 0.24
CA ASP A 237 8.30 2.99 1.64
C ASP A 237 7.80 1.55 1.85
N GLY A 238 7.61 1.15 3.10
CA GLY A 238 7.38 -0.26 3.46
C GLY A 238 6.17 -0.91 2.81
N ASP A 239 5.08 -0.18 2.59
CA ASP A 239 3.87 -0.66 1.91
C ASP A 239 3.70 -0.10 0.49
N GLY A 240 4.65 0.73 0.05
CA GLY A 240 4.78 1.17 -1.33
C GLY A 240 3.75 2.16 -1.81
N ASP A 241 3.13 2.94 -0.92
CA ASP A 241 2.23 4.03 -1.27
C ASP A 241 2.97 5.37 -1.45
N ARG A 242 4.26 5.43 -1.05
CA ARG A 242 5.15 6.59 -1.23
C ARG A 242 6.33 6.25 -2.12
N SER A 243 6.79 7.24 -2.87
CA SER A 243 8.00 7.14 -3.68
C SER A 243 8.84 8.41 -3.60
N ILE A 244 10.16 8.22 -3.57
CA ILE A 244 11.17 9.29 -3.66
C ILE A 244 12.02 9.02 -4.90
N PHE A 245 12.28 10.06 -5.67
CA PHE A 245 13.03 9.95 -6.92
C PHE A 245 14.48 10.41 -6.76
N CYS A 246 15.34 9.84 -7.60
CA CYS A 246 16.72 10.21 -7.77
C CYS A 246 16.96 10.53 -9.24
N ASP A 247 17.59 11.66 -9.58
CA ASP A 247 17.93 12.01 -10.95
C ASP A 247 19.20 11.29 -11.43
N GLU A 248 19.53 11.44 -12.70
CA GLU A 248 20.69 10.80 -13.35
C GLU A 248 22.05 11.23 -12.77
N THR A 249 22.09 12.30 -11.99
CA THR A 249 23.31 12.79 -11.31
C THR A 249 23.48 12.20 -9.90
N GLY A 250 22.53 11.37 -9.46
CA GLY A 250 22.49 10.83 -8.10
C GLY A 250 21.82 11.77 -7.07
N ARG A 251 21.23 12.88 -7.50
CA ARG A 251 20.54 13.82 -6.60
C ARG A 251 19.19 13.29 -6.21
N ILE A 252 18.95 13.16 -4.91
CA ILE A 252 17.63 12.80 -4.36
C ILE A 252 16.69 13.99 -4.43
N LEU A 253 15.54 13.80 -5.07
CA LEU A 253 14.49 14.81 -5.18
C LEU A 253 13.60 14.76 -3.94
N THR A 254 13.31 15.92 -3.36
CA THR A 254 12.32 16.01 -2.27
C THR A 254 10.91 15.73 -2.79
N GLY A 255 9.99 15.39 -1.89
CA GLY A 255 8.58 15.21 -2.25
C GLY A 255 8.00 16.45 -2.95
N ASP A 256 8.35 17.65 -2.46
CA ASP A 256 7.92 18.92 -3.08
C ASP A 256 8.47 19.08 -4.51
N SER A 257 9.73 18.71 -4.75
CA SER A 257 10.32 18.77 -6.09
C SER A 257 9.64 17.81 -7.05
N SER A 258 9.35 16.58 -6.59
CA SER A 258 8.62 15.58 -7.36
C SER A 258 7.19 16.03 -7.66
N ALA A 259 6.50 16.61 -6.68
CA ALA A 259 5.16 17.13 -6.84
C ALA A 259 5.13 18.28 -7.85
N LEU A 260 6.08 19.22 -7.78
CA LEU A 260 6.19 20.32 -8.74
C LEU A 260 6.38 19.82 -10.17
N LEU A 261 7.26 18.83 -10.38
CA LEU A 261 7.50 18.24 -11.71
C LEU A 261 6.25 17.59 -12.29
N LEU A 262 5.53 16.82 -11.47
CA LEU A 262 4.26 16.18 -11.87
C LEU A 262 3.16 17.21 -12.11
N CYS A 263 3.07 18.25 -11.29
CA CYS A 263 2.11 19.33 -11.48
C CYS A 263 2.36 20.11 -12.79
N ASP A 264 3.61 20.45 -13.09
CA ASP A 264 3.96 21.13 -14.34
C ASP A 264 3.53 20.29 -15.55
N TYR A 265 3.85 19.00 -15.56
CA TYR A 265 3.43 18.09 -16.61
C TYR A 265 1.89 17.99 -16.75
N LEU A 266 1.17 17.82 -15.65
CA LEU A 266 -0.28 17.69 -15.66
C LEU A 266 -1.00 19.00 -16.06
N LEU A 267 -0.50 20.16 -15.61
CA LEU A 267 -1.07 21.45 -15.98
C LEU A 267 -0.89 21.79 -17.47
N GLN A 268 0.14 21.26 -18.13
CA GLN A 268 0.26 21.36 -19.58
C GLN A 268 -0.88 20.61 -20.30
N GLN A 269 -1.32 19.47 -19.76
CA GLN A 269 -2.45 18.70 -20.31
C GLN A 269 -3.81 19.25 -19.84
N TYR A 270 -3.88 19.75 -18.63
CA TYR A 270 -5.10 20.25 -17.97
C TYR A 270 -4.95 21.69 -17.45
N PRO A 271 -4.80 22.70 -18.33
CA PRO A 271 -4.38 24.06 -17.95
C PRO A 271 -5.39 24.82 -17.07
N LYS A 272 -6.62 24.31 -16.91
CA LYS A 272 -7.65 24.90 -16.02
C LYS A 272 -7.76 24.20 -14.66
N SER A 273 -6.94 23.19 -14.39
CA SER A 273 -6.96 22.48 -13.13
C SER A 273 -6.33 23.29 -12.00
N GLN A 274 -6.82 23.08 -10.79
CA GLN A 274 -6.24 23.65 -9.58
C GLN A 274 -5.37 22.58 -8.89
N VAL A 275 -4.22 22.99 -8.41
CA VAL A 275 -3.35 22.16 -7.57
C VAL A 275 -3.53 22.61 -6.13
N VAL A 276 -3.83 21.66 -5.25
CA VAL A 276 -3.91 21.89 -3.81
C VAL A 276 -2.76 21.15 -3.14
N THR A 277 -2.00 21.82 -2.32
CA THR A 277 -0.90 21.24 -1.53
C THR A 277 -1.10 21.57 -0.06
N CYS A 278 -0.49 20.78 0.83
CA CYS A 278 -0.50 21.00 2.28
C CYS A 278 0.79 21.70 2.73
#